data_b907dead0b762c9f94a9973801b526ed
#
_entry.id   b907dead0b762c9f94a9973801b526ed
#
_cell.length_a   1.000
_cell.length_b   1.000
_cell.length_c   1.000
_cell.angle_alpha   90.00
_cell.angle_beta   90.00
_cell.angle_gamma   90.00
#
_symmetry.space_group_name_H-M   'P 1'
#
loop_
_entity.id
_entity.type
_entity.pdbx_description
1 polymer ?
#
loop_
_entity_poly.entity_id
_entity_poly.type
_entity_poly.pdbx_seq_one_letter_code
_entity_poly.pdbx_strand_id
1 'polypeptide(L)'
;ATAQAVFQEQFASFYGADELPDGYRIINLDNLCTVKGGKRLPADCKLLDTPTDHPYIRVRDVGSNRYVCLTNQFQYIDEETYSAISRYIVNTGDIVISIVGTIGLLGKIHSSLDKANLTENCVKLANIHTVTSDYLYYTLCYKKQIKEIDLLTVGAVQAKLPMYNIQSMKILVPPTKAIEAFQRKMNVLNEQIGANTVEIQKLYELEEVLLAKLSD
;
A
#
# COMPACT_ATOMS: atom_id res chain seq x y z
N ALA A 1 -5.54 -10.56 -18.88
CA ALA A 1 -4.22 -10.45 -18.24
C ALA A 1 -4.36 -9.69 -16.94
N THR A 2 -3.71 -10.12 -15.87
CA THR A 2 -3.70 -9.37 -14.61
C THR A 2 -2.71 -8.19 -14.74
N ALA A 3 -2.91 -7.14 -13.97
CA ALA A 3 -2.01 -5.98 -13.96
C ALA A 3 -0.56 -6.37 -13.61
N GLN A 4 -0.38 -7.36 -12.74
CA GLN A 4 0.94 -7.92 -12.44
C GLN A 4 1.59 -8.59 -13.67
N ALA A 5 0.82 -9.27 -14.51
CA ALA A 5 1.33 -9.88 -15.74
C ALA A 5 1.79 -8.81 -16.75
N VAL A 6 1.07 -7.69 -16.86
CA VAL A 6 1.47 -6.54 -17.69
C VAL A 6 2.82 -5.97 -17.25
N PHE A 7 3.01 -5.83 -15.91
CA PHE A 7 4.29 -5.39 -15.35
C PHE A 7 5.41 -6.41 -15.67
N GLN A 8 5.16 -7.68 -15.44
CA GLN A 8 6.16 -8.75 -15.67
C GLN A 8 6.58 -8.84 -17.13
N GLU A 9 5.63 -8.79 -18.06
CA GLU A 9 5.89 -8.81 -19.50
C GLU A 9 6.82 -7.66 -19.93
N GLN A 10 6.64 -6.47 -19.36
CA GLN A 10 7.39 -5.29 -19.77
C GLN A 10 8.74 -5.14 -19.08
N PHE A 11 8.88 -5.59 -17.83
CA PHE A 11 10.03 -5.21 -17.00
C PHE A 11 10.76 -6.38 -16.35
N ALA A 12 10.16 -7.58 -16.24
CA ALA A 12 10.74 -8.68 -15.48
C ALA A 12 12.12 -9.12 -15.99
N SER A 13 12.37 -9.08 -17.31
CA SER A 13 13.64 -9.47 -17.93
C SER A 13 14.81 -8.59 -17.52
N PHE A 14 14.56 -7.35 -17.10
CA PHE A 14 15.61 -6.41 -16.68
C PHE A 14 16.03 -6.59 -15.21
N TYR A 15 15.23 -7.33 -14.43
CA TYR A 15 15.59 -7.63 -13.05
C TYR A 15 16.64 -8.73 -12.99
N GLY A 16 17.91 -8.33 -12.74
CA GLY A 16 19.05 -9.24 -12.67
C GLY A 16 19.79 -9.44 -13.98
N ALA A 17 19.51 -8.61 -14.98
CA ALA A 17 20.35 -8.50 -16.16
C ALA A 17 21.74 -7.96 -15.77
N ASP A 18 22.79 -8.51 -16.38
CA ASP A 18 24.18 -8.06 -16.15
C ASP A 18 24.38 -6.63 -16.65
N GLU A 19 23.69 -6.28 -17.75
CA GLU A 19 23.67 -4.94 -18.31
C GLU A 19 22.25 -4.45 -18.50
N LEU A 20 21.99 -3.20 -18.13
CA LEU A 20 20.71 -2.56 -18.33
C LEU A 20 20.67 -1.84 -19.69
N PRO A 21 19.55 -1.85 -20.41
CA PRO A 21 19.42 -1.07 -21.64
C PRO A 21 19.55 0.43 -21.37
N ASP A 22 19.83 1.19 -22.41
CA ASP A 22 19.92 2.65 -22.34
C ASP A 22 18.72 3.30 -21.68
N GLY A 23 18.99 4.21 -20.75
CA GLY A 23 17.97 4.95 -20.02
C GLY A 23 17.36 4.23 -18.80
N TYR A 24 17.67 2.94 -18.59
CA TYR A 24 17.34 2.26 -17.35
C TYR A 24 18.35 2.57 -16.26
N ARG A 25 17.88 2.72 -15.02
CA ARG A 25 18.74 3.06 -13.88
C ARG A 25 18.30 2.29 -12.64
N ILE A 26 19.22 2.05 -11.73
CA ILE A 26 18.93 1.56 -10.38
C ILE A 26 19.01 2.74 -9.42
N ILE A 27 17.96 3.02 -8.71
CA ILE A 27 17.83 4.17 -7.80
C ILE A 27 17.34 3.67 -6.44
N ASN A 28 17.83 4.26 -5.34
CA ASN A 28 17.30 3.97 -4.02
C ASN A 28 15.86 4.46 -3.90
N LEU A 29 15.03 3.71 -3.14
CA LEU A 29 13.62 4.03 -2.96
C LEU A 29 13.40 5.42 -2.35
N ASP A 30 14.24 5.86 -1.43
CA ASP A 30 14.17 7.20 -0.81
C ASP A 30 14.39 8.36 -1.79
N ASN A 31 15.00 8.09 -2.96
CA ASN A 31 15.11 9.05 -4.05
C ASN A 31 13.93 9.01 -5.03
N LEU A 32 12.91 8.21 -4.76
CA LEU A 32 11.69 8.07 -5.58
C LEU A 32 10.43 8.47 -4.82
N CYS A 33 10.49 8.49 -3.49
CA CYS A 33 9.35 8.81 -2.64
C CYS A 33 9.80 9.20 -1.23
N THR A 34 8.87 9.71 -0.45
CA THR A 34 9.07 9.96 0.98
C THR A 34 8.62 8.74 1.78
N VAL A 35 9.52 8.09 2.52
CA VAL A 35 9.22 6.96 3.42
C VAL A 35 8.92 7.52 4.81
N LYS A 36 7.71 7.30 5.34
CA LYS A 36 7.28 7.76 6.67
C LYS A 36 6.55 6.66 7.43
N GLY A 37 6.86 6.52 8.72
CA GLY A 37 6.15 5.61 9.62
C GLY A 37 4.77 6.13 10.01
N GLY A 38 3.88 5.21 10.39
CA GLY A 38 2.67 5.54 11.11
C GLY A 38 2.93 5.82 12.60
N LYS A 39 1.88 5.90 13.39
CA LYS A 39 1.95 6.24 14.81
C LYS A 39 1.06 5.33 15.64
N ARG A 40 1.57 4.87 16.79
CA ARG A 40 0.78 4.23 17.83
C ARG A 40 -0.21 5.22 18.42
N LEU A 41 -1.37 4.71 18.80
CA LEU A 41 -2.32 5.50 19.58
C LEU A 41 -1.67 6.02 20.87
N PRO A 42 -2.02 7.23 21.32
CA PRO A 42 -1.67 7.69 22.65
C PRO A 42 -2.15 6.71 23.73
N ALA A 43 -1.51 6.71 24.91
CA ALA A 43 -1.69 5.67 25.93
C ALA A 43 -3.16 5.49 26.40
N ASP A 44 -3.90 6.60 26.45
CA ASP A 44 -5.29 6.62 26.97
C ASP A 44 -6.34 6.54 25.87
N CYS A 45 -5.91 6.42 24.58
CA CYS A 45 -6.80 6.36 23.42
C CYS A 45 -7.09 4.91 23.02
N LYS A 46 -8.32 4.67 22.56
CA LYS A 46 -8.79 3.35 22.12
C LYS A 46 -9.35 3.43 20.71
N LEU A 47 -9.28 2.30 20.00
CA LEU A 47 -10.00 2.13 18.75
C LEU A 47 -11.50 1.99 19.03
N LEU A 48 -12.31 2.58 18.16
CA LEU A 48 -13.76 2.57 18.20
C LEU A 48 -14.27 1.63 17.11
N ASP A 49 -15.26 0.81 17.43
CA ASP A 49 -15.99 0.01 16.44
C ASP A 49 -17.11 0.82 15.79
N THR A 50 -17.54 1.92 16.44
CA THR A 50 -18.51 2.86 15.88
C THR A 50 -17.82 3.77 14.87
N PRO A 51 -18.38 3.91 13.63
CA PRO A 51 -17.82 4.78 12.62
C PRO A 51 -17.71 6.24 13.06
N THR A 52 -16.55 6.85 12.74
CA THR A 52 -16.29 8.27 12.81
C THR A 52 -15.70 8.74 11.49
N ASP A 53 -15.39 10.03 11.35
CA ASP A 53 -14.69 10.56 10.16
C ASP A 53 -13.20 10.15 10.09
N HIS A 54 -12.69 9.43 11.10
CA HIS A 54 -11.28 9.14 11.26
C HIS A 54 -10.98 7.62 11.31
N PRO A 55 -10.99 6.92 10.18
CA PRO A 55 -10.57 5.52 10.12
C PRO A 55 -9.09 5.37 10.47
N TYR A 56 -8.75 4.26 11.16
CA TYR A 56 -7.40 3.93 11.57
C TYR A 56 -6.92 2.64 10.90
N ILE A 57 -5.91 2.72 10.04
CA ILE A 57 -5.38 1.61 9.26
C ILE A 57 -4.42 0.78 10.13
N ARG A 58 -4.70 -0.51 10.25
CA ARG A 58 -3.88 -1.51 10.97
C ARG A 58 -3.23 -2.46 9.98
N VAL A 59 -2.28 -3.27 10.43
CA VAL A 59 -1.62 -4.29 9.61
C VAL A 59 -2.63 -5.24 8.96
N ARG A 60 -3.67 -5.68 9.69
CA ARG A 60 -4.70 -6.60 9.19
C ARG A 60 -5.56 -6.02 8.05
N ASP A 61 -5.58 -4.71 7.91
CA ASP A 61 -6.35 -4.01 6.88
C ASP A 61 -5.55 -3.90 5.56
N VAL A 62 -4.26 -4.33 5.58
CA VAL A 62 -3.33 -4.25 4.45
C VAL A 62 -3.08 -5.63 3.85
N GLY A 63 -2.93 -5.74 2.55
CA GLY A 63 -2.34 -6.91 1.88
C GLY A 63 -3.31 -7.95 1.34
N SER A 64 -4.62 -7.88 1.64
CA SER A 64 -5.60 -8.81 1.05
C SER A 64 -5.89 -8.47 -0.41
N ASN A 65 -5.82 -7.21 -0.77
CA ASN A 65 -6.11 -6.68 -2.10
C ASN A 65 -5.09 -5.61 -2.49
N ARG A 66 -5.07 -5.24 -3.78
CA ARG A 66 -4.25 -4.14 -4.27
C ARG A 66 -4.56 -2.82 -3.54
N TYR A 67 -5.85 -2.53 -3.35
CA TYR A 67 -6.28 -1.33 -2.66
C TYR A 67 -6.66 -1.63 -1.21
N VAL A 68 -6.16 -0.79 -0.30
CA VAL A 68 -6.68 -0.69 1.05
C VAL A 68 -7.88 0.23 0.98
N CYS A 69 -9.08 -0.33 1.18
CA CYS A 69 -10.35 0.37 1.10
C CYS A 69 -11.04 0.37 2.46
N LEU A 70 -11.84 1.38 2.73
CA LEU A 70 -12.71 1.37 3.89
C LEU A 70 -13.73 0.22 3.77
N THR A 71 -13.87 -0.57 4.83
CA THR A 71 -14.82 -1.68 4.95
C THR A 71 -15.57 -1.57 6.28
N ASN A 72 -16.63 -2.34 6.45
CA ASN A 72 -17.37 -2.44 7.72
C ASN A 72 -16.56 -3.00 8.90
N GLN A 73 -15.41 -3.64 8.63
CA GLN A 73 -14.51 -4.18 9.67
C GLN A 73 -13.46 -3.18 10.15
N PHE A 74 -13.46 -1.96 9.61
CA PHE A 74 -12.54 -0.92 10.05
C PHE A 74 -12.85 -0.48 11.47
N GLN A 75 -11.79 -0.05 12.15
CA GLN A 75 -11.91 0.67 13.42
C GLN A 75 -11.49 2.11 13.23
N TYR A 76 -11.96 2.94 14.14
CA TYR A 76 -11.88 4.38 14.04
C TYR A 76 -11.23 4.96 15.29
N ILE A 77 -10.92 6.24 15.23
CA ILE A 77 -10.49 7.05 16.38
C ILE A 77 -11.39 8.27 16.49
N ASP A 78 -11.41 8.86 17.69
CA ASP A 78 -12.11 10.13 17.93
C ASP A 78 -11.32 11.34 17.41
N GLU A 79 -11.96 12.50 17.37
CA GLU A 79 -11.38 13.75 16.89
C GLU A 79 -10.16 14.20 17.71
N GLU A 80 -10.16 13.97 19.02
CA GLU A 80 -9.05 14.34 19.90
C GLU A 80 -7.81 13.50 19.56
N THR A 81 -7.98 12.18 19.44
CA THR A 81 -6.92 11.26 19.02
C THR A 81 -6.42 11.63 17.63
N TYR A 82 -7.34 11.88 16.67
CA TYR A 82 -6.98 12.29 15.32
C TYR A 82 -6.10 13.55 15.33
N SER A 83 -6.52 14.58 16.04
CA SER A 83 -5.77 15.84 16.16
C SER A 83 -4.37 15.61 16.72
N ALA A 84 -4.22 14.73 17.73
CA ALA A 84 -2.94 14.41 18.37
C ALA A 84 -1.95 13.69 17.42
N ILE A 85 -2.45 12.88 16.47
CA ILE A 85 -1.64 12.11 15.53
C ILE A 85 -1.87 12.51 14.06
N SER A 86 -2.39 13.68 13.77
CA SER A 86 -2.77 14.17 12.43
C SER A 86 -1.62 14.23 11.41
N ARG A 87 -0.35 14.19 11.87
CA ARG A 87 0.83 14.12 10.98
C ARG A 87 1.06 12.73 10.38
N TYR A 88 0.38 11.72 10.90
CA TYR A 88 0.59 10.31 10.54
C TYR A 88 -0.57 9.74 9.70
N ILE A 89 -1.13 10.59 8.87
CA ILE A 89 -2.19 10.25 7.92
C ILE A 89 -1.61 9.73 6.60
N VAL A 90 -2.42 8.99 5.86
CA VAL A 90 -2.16 8.61 4.46
C VAL A 90 -2.97 9.47 3.51
N ASN A 91 -2.56 9.51 2.25
CA ASN A 91 -3.33 10.13 1.17
C ASN A 91 -3.66 9.09 0.10
N THR A 92 -4.71 9.37 -0.66
CA THR A 92 -5.07 8.57 -1.83
C THR A 92 -3.85 8.34 -2.74
N GLY A 93 -3.60 7.07 -3.08
CA GLY A 93 -2.50 6.68 -3.94
C GLY A 93 -1.15 6.45 -3.23
N ASP A 94 -1.01 6.79 -1.94
CA ASP A 94 0.14 6.35 -1.14
C ASP A 94 0.21 4.82 -1.16
N ILE A 95 1.42 4.27 -1.08
CA ILE A 95 1.65 2.82 -0.90
C ILE A 95 1.99 2.57 0.56
N VAL A 96 1.35 1.60 1.18
CA VAL A 96 1.62 1.18 2.56
C VAL A 96 2.33 -0.16 2.56
N ILE A 97 3.33 -0.31 3.44
CA ILE A 97 4.09 -1.54 3.69
C ILE A 97 4.03 -1.85 5.18
N SER A 98 3.64 -3.06 5.55
CA SER A 98 3.73 -3.52 6.94
C SER A 98 5.17 -3.87 7.32
N ILE A 99 5.59 -3.42 8.51
CA ILE A 99 6.98 -3.54 8.98
C ILE A 99 7.14 -4.34 10.27
N VAL A 100 6.03 -4.67 10.93
CA VAL A 100 5.97 -5.51 12.14
C VAL A 100 4.72 -6.38 12.06
N GLY A 101 4.77 -7.57 12.67
CA GLY A 101 3.72 -8.58 12.55
C GLY A 101 3.89 -9.37 11.25
N THR A 102 2.88 -9.42 10.40
CA THR A 102 3.05 -9.94 9.03
C THR A 102 3.77 -8.88 8.22
N ILE A 103 5.07 -9.09 7.98
CA ILE A 103 5.94 -8.12 7.29
C ILE A 103 5.76 -8.22 5.78
N GLY A 104 5.88 -7.08 5.08
CA GLY A 104 5.89 -7.02 3.62
C GLY A 104 4.50 -7.04 2.97
N LEU A 105 3.41 -6.93 3.75
CA LEU A 105 2.10 -6.69 3.17
C LEU A 105 2.08 -5.33 2.48
N LEU A 106 1.61 -5.30 1.25
CA LEU A 106 1.56 -4.11 0.40
C LEU A 106 0.12 -3.74 0.05
N GLY A 107 -0.18 -2.45 0.03
CA GLY A 107 -1.46 -1.94 -0.43
C GLY A 107 -1.37 -0.49 -0.89
N LYS A 108 -2.17 -0.13 -1.90
CA LYS A 108 -2.37 1.27 -2.31
C LYS A 108 -3.58 1.84 -1.57
N ILE A 109 -3.46 3.05 -1.09
CA ILE A 109 -4.57 3.73 -0.40
C ILE A 109 -5.64 4.14 -1.41
N HIS A 110 -6.86 3.64 -1.20
CA HIS A 110 -8.05 4.05 -1.95
C HIS A 110 -8.58 5.39 -1.43
N SER A 111 -9.36 6.11 -2.25
CA SER A 111 -9.94 7.41 -1.89
C SER A 111 -10.86 7.37 -0.67
N SER A 112 -11.46 6.23 -0.36
CA SER A 112 -12.28 6.04 0.86
C SER A 112 -11.47 6.12 2.17
N LEU A 113 -10.15 6.08 2.10
CA LEU A 113 -9.23 6.19 3.25
C LEU A 113 -8.30 7.41 3.14
N ASP A 114 -8.68 8.40 2.30
CA ASP A 114 -7.93 9.65 2.26
C ASP A 114 -7.94 10.31 3.64
N LYS A 115 -6.77 10.73 4.13
CA LYS A 115 -6.55 11.28 5.47
C LYS A 115 -6.73 10.29 6.65
N ALA A 116 -6.90 8.99 6.40
CA ALA A 116 -6.90 8.00 7.47
C ALA A 116 -5.54 7.95 8.20
N ASN A 117 -5.57 7.68 9.51
CA ASN A 117 -4.34 7.49 10.29
C ASN A 117 -3.74 6.10 10.04
N LEU A 118 -2.42 6.00 10.17
CA LEU A 118 -1.65 4.78 9.94
C LEU A 118 -0.99 4.29 11.23
N THR A 119 -1.10 3.00 11.52
CA THR A 119 -0.42 2.35 12.65
C THR A 119 1.11 2.45 12.55
N GLU A 120 1.79 2.45 13.70
CA GLU A 120 3.26 2.39 13.81
C GLU A 120 3.88 1.12 13.19
N ASN A 121 3.08 0.08 12.99
CA ASN A 121 3.50 -1.19 12.41
C ASN A 121 3.53 -1.17 10.87
N CYS A 122 3.25 -0.02 10.29
CA CYS A 122 3.31 0.23 8.85
C CYS A 122 4.11 1.50 8.54
N VAL A 123 4.66 1.54 7.33
CA VAL A 123 5.20 2.76 6.72
C VAL A 123 4.40 3.09 5.47
N LYS A 124 4.37 4.37 5.10
CA LYS A 124 3.83 4.82 3.84
C LYS A 124 4.94 5.33 2.92
N LEU A 125 4.77 5.10 1.63
CA LEU A 125 5.53 5.68 0.54
C LEU A 125 4.66 6.77 -0.07
N ALA A 126 5.00 8.02 0.20
CA ALA A 126 4.25 9.20 -0.20
C ALA A 126 5.08 10.08 -1.15
N ASN A 127 4.46 11.05 -1.81
CA ASN A 127 5.14 11.96 -2.73
C ASN A 127 5.97 11.22 -3.79
N ILE A 128 5.41 10.15 -4.36
CA ILE A 128 6.09 9.34 -5.38
C ILE A 128 6.31 10.21 -6.63
N HIS A 129 7.55 10.23 -7.10
CA HIS A 129 7.98 11.00 -8.27
C HIS A 129 8.96 10.19 -9.12
N THR A 130 9.27 10.65 -10.32
CA THR A 130 10.13 9.95 -11.31
C THR A 130 9.50 8.68 -11.89
N VAL A 131 8.75 7.93 -11.07
CA VAL A 131 7.91 6.79 -11.47
C VAL A 131 6.48 7.01 -11.03
N THR A 132 5.53 6.23 -11.56
CA THR A 132 4.14 6.29 -11.09
C THR A 132 3.94 5.39 -9.86
N SER A 133 2.92 5.70 -9.06
CA SER A 133 2.52 4.86 -7.92
C SER A 133 2.18 3.43 -8.36
N ASP A 134 1.60 3.25 -9.56
CA ASP A 134 1.31 1.93 -10.10
C ASP A 134 2.60 1.15 -10.43
N TYR A 135 3.55 1.80 -11.09
CA TYR A 135 4.83 1.19 -11.40
C TYR A 135 5.55 0.76 -10.12
N LEU A 136 5.65 1.66 -9.13
CA LEU A 136 6.31 1.37 -7.87
C LEU A 136 5.62 0.25 -7.10
N TYR A 137 4.28 0.24 -7.04
CA TYR A 137 3.51 -0.82 -6.40
C TYR A 137 3.82 -2.19 -7.02
N TYR A 138 3.75 -2.33 -8.36
CA TYR A 138 4.02 -3.60 -9.00
C TYR A 138 5.49 -4.01 -8.96
N THR A 139 6.40 -3.05 -8.91
CA THR A 139 7.82 -3.32 -8.62
C THR A 139 7.97 -3.98 -7.26
N LEU A 140 7.39 -3.41 -6.22
CA LEU A 140 7.46 -3.95 -4.85
C LEU A 140 6.75 -5.31 -4.72
N CYS A 141 5.67 -5.54 -5.46
CA CYS A 141 4.99 -6.84 -5.53
C CYS A 141 5.75 -7.88 -6.37
N TYR A 142 6.82 -7.50 -7.08
CA TYR A 142 7.57 -8.46 -7.88
C TYR A 142 8.42 -9.36 -6.98
N LYS A 143 8.43 -10.67 -7.29
CA LYS A 143 9.04 -11.71 -6.45
C LYS A 143 10.49 -11.44 -6.02
N LYS A 144 11.27 -10.70 -6.82
CA LYS A 144 12.65 -10.33 -6.48
C LYS A 144 12.67 -9.28 -5.36
N GLN A 145 11.79 -8.29 -5.40
CA GLN A 145 11.66 -7.28 -4.36
C GLN A 145 11.08 -7.86 -3.06
N ILE A 146 10.14 -8.82 -3.18
CA ILE A 146 9.62 -9.55 -2.01
C ILE A 146 10.75 -10.29 -1.30
N LYS A 147 11.62 -11.00 -2.04
CA LYS A 147 12.81 -11.64 -1.47
C LYS A 147 13.80 -10.64 -0.85
N GLU A 148 13.95 -9.46 -1.43
CA GLU A 148 14.77 -8.40 -0.86
C GLU A 148 14.19 -7.90 0.45
N ILE A 149 12.88 -7.71 0.55
CA ILE A 149 12.18 -7.37 1.81
C ILE A 149 12.45 -8.42 2.89
N ASP A 150 12.37 -9.71 2.55
CA ASP A 150 12.67 -10.79 3.49
C ASP A 150 14.12 -10.72 4.00
N LEU A 151 15.09 -10.47 3.11
CA LEU A 151 16.51 -10.34 3.45
C LEU A 151 16.81 -9.09 4.29
N LEU A 152 16.06 -8.03 4.11
CA LEU A 152 16.19 -6.76 4.83
C LEU A 152 15.49 -6.77 6.20
N THR A 153 14.73 -7.83 6.48
CA THR A 153 14.05 -8.03 7.76
C THR A 153 15.06 -8.50 8.82
N VAL A 154 15.01 -7.92 10.00
CA VAL A 154 15.93 -8.20 11.10
C VAL A 154 15.19 -8.70 12.35
N GLY A 155 15.86 -9.47 13.18
CA GLY A 155 15.35 -9.98 14.47
C GLY A 155 14.86 -11.42 14.41
N ALA A 156 15.42 -12.27 15.27
CA ALA A 156 15.09 -13.71 15.33
C ALA A 156 13.81 -14.00 16.14
N VAL A 157 13.52 -13.20 17.17
CA VAL A 157 12.37 -13.40 18.07
C VAL A 157 11.20 -12.50 17.69
N GLN A 158 11.50 -11.25 17.38
CA GLN A 158 10.52 -10.27 16.90
C GLN A 158 11.02 -9.65 15.60
N ALA A 159 10.62 -10.25 14.50
CA ALA A 159 11.02 -9.78 13.17
C ALA A 159 10.49 -8.37 12.92
N LYS A 160 11.34 -7.54 12.32
CA LYS A 160 11.04 -6.15 11.98
C LYS A 160 11.74 -5.78 10.67
N LEU A 161 11.06 -5.02 9.84
CA LEU A 161 11.65 -4.38 8.66
C LEU A 161 11.98 -2.91 8.98
N PRO A 162 13.24 -2.55 9.24
CA PRO A 162 13.61 -1.19 9.57
C PRO A 162 13.35 -0.22 8.41
N MET A 163 12.91 0.98 8.73
CA MET A 163 12.58 2.00 7.71
C MET A 163 13.79 2.37 6.85
N TYR A 164 15.00 2.42 7.43
CA TYR A 164 16.23 2.70 6.67
C TYR A 164 16.57 1.60 5.65
N ASN A 165 16.18 0.33 5.93
CA ASN A 165 16.31 -0.76 4.98
C ASN A 165 15.35 -0.59 3.79
N ILE A 166 14.11 -0.16 4.05
CA ILE A 166 13.14 0.19 2.99
C ILE A 166 13.68 1.34 2.14
N GLN A 167 14.21 2.38 2.76
CA GLN A 167 14.78 3.54 2.08
C GLN A 167 15.93 3.16 1.14
N SER A 168 16.75 2.19 1.52
CA SER A 168 17.91 1.74 0.75
C SER A 168 17.60 0.72 -0.36
N MET A 169 16.35 0.23 -0.46
CA MET A 169 15.94 -0.73 -1.49
C MET A 169 16.26 -0.22 -2.89
N LYS A 170 16.80 -1.10 -3.72
CA LYS A 170 17.20 -0.79 -5.10
C LYS A 170 16.04 -0.98 -6.05
N ILE A 171 15.56 0.08 -6.65
CA ILE A 171 14.43 0.11 -7.58
C ILE A 171 14.95 0.30 -9.00
N LEU A 172 14.55 -0.59 -9.90
CA LEU A 172 14.76 -0.41 -11.34
C LEU A 172 13.84 0.71 -11.83
N VAL A 173 14.41 1.72 -12.46
CA VAL A 173 13.69 2.86 -13.03
C VAL A 173 13.85 2.87 -14.54
N PRO A 174 12.78 2.56 -15.30
CA PRO A 174 12.78 2.62 -16.75
C PRO A 174 12.82 4.06 -17.28
N PRO A 175 13.11 4.24 -18.57
CA PRO A 175 12.91 5.54 -19.24
C PRO A 175 11.46 6.02 -19.13
N THR A 176 11.27 7.33 -19.06
CA THR A 176 9.93 7.96 -18.90
C THR A 176 8.91 7.43 -19.90
N LYS A 177 9.29 7.26 -21.18
CA LYS A 177 8.40 6.71 -22.22
C LYS A 177 7.88 5.30 -21.89
N ALA A 178 8.71 4.46 -21.27
CA ALA A 178 8.29 3.10 -20.87
C ALA A 178 7.32 3.15 -19.69
N ILE A 179 7.57 4.03 -18.72
CA ILE A 179 6.66 4.28 -17.58
C ILE A 179 5.31 4.79 -18.06
N GLU A 180 5.30 5.76 -18.98
CA GLU A 180 4.07 6.32 -19.56
C GLU A 180 3.27 5.26 -20.35
N ALA A 181 3.97 4.41 -21.13
CA ALA A 181 3.33 3.32 -21.87
C ALA A 181 2.70 2.30 -20.91
N PHE A 182 3.39 1.96 -19.82
CA PHE A 182 2.86 1.11 -18.76
C PHE A 182 1.65 1.77 -18.09
N GLN A 183 1.74 3.06 -17.73
CA GLN A 183 0.66 3.77 -17.06
C GLN A 183 -0.62 3.85 -17.91
N ARG A 184 -0.50 4.03 -19.25
CA ARG A 184 -1.68 3.99 -20.13
C ARG A 184 -2.42 2.65 -20.05
N LYS A 185 -1.69 1.52 -20.04
CA LYS A 185 -2.29 0.18 -19.85
C LYS A 185 -2.91 0.05 -18.46
N MET A 186 -2.23 0.58 -17.45
CA MET A 186 -2.70 0.53 -16.06
C MET A 186 -3.95 1.36 -15.83
N ASN A 187 -4.12 2.51 -16.48
CA ASN A 187 -5.31 3.34 -16.33
C ASN A 187 -6.59 2.56 -16.71
N VAL A 188 -6.58 1.85 -17.81
CA VAL A 188 -7.72 1.01 -18.25
C VAL A 188 -8.04 -0.08 -17.20
N LEU A 189 -7.00 -0.75 -16.67
CA LEU A 189 -7.17 -1.77 -15.65
C LEU A 189 -7.62 -1.18 -14.31
N ASN A 190 -7.15 0.02 -13.97
CA ASN A 190 -7.52 0.70 -12.72
C ASN A 190 -8.99 1.11 -12.70
N GLU A 191 -9.52 1.59 -13.81
CA GLU A 191 -10.96 1.89 -13.95
C GLU A 191 -11.80 0.65 -13.66
N GLN A 192 -11.42 -0.49 -14.23
CA GLN A 192 -12.14 -1.74 -14.01
C GLN A 192 -11.97 -2.27 -12.58
N ILE A 193 -10.76 -2.21 -12.02
CA ILE A 193 -10.50 -2.60 -10.63
C ILE A 193 -11.29 -1.69 -9.67
N GLY A 194 -11.33 -0.38 -9.92
CA GLY A 194 -12.10 0.57 -9.12
C GLY A 194 -13.60 0.26 -9.15
N ALA A 195 -14.15 0.01 -10.34
CA ALA A 195 -15.56 -0.38 -10.49
C ALA A 195 -15.88 -1.68 -9.72
N ASN A 196 -15.05 -2.71 -9.88
CA ASN A 196 -15.23 -3.98 -9.17
C ASN A 196 -15.12 -3.81 -7.65
N THR A 197 -14.23 -2.94 -7.17
CA THR A 197 -14.08 -2.68 -5.73
C THR A 197 -15.36 -2.09 -5.14
N VAL A 198 -15.97 -1.12 -5.83
CA VAL A 198 -17.25 -0.52 -5.43
C VAL A 198 -18.38 -1.53 -5.46
N GLU A 199 -18.43 -2.38 -6.48
CA GLU A 199 -19.45 -3.43 -6.61
C GLU A 199 -19.33 -4.47 -5.47
N ILE A 200 -18.14 -4.95 -5.17
CA ILE A 200 -17.88 -5.87 -4.05
C ILE A 200 -18.35 -5.26 -2.73
N GLN A 201 -18.08 -3.99 -2.49
CA GLN A 201 -18.51 -3.32 -1.27
C GLN A 201 -20.04 -3.27 -1.15
N LYS A 202 -20.74 -2.95 -2.23
CA LYS A 202 -22.22 -2.98 -2.27
C LYS A 202 -22.80 -4.38 -2.04
N LEU A 203 -22.12 -5.41 -2.54
CA LEU A 203 -22.53 -6.79 -2.32
C LEU A 203 -22.39 -7.20 -0.84
N TYR A 204 -21.32 -6.78 -0.16
CA TYR A 204 -21.19 -7.00 1.28
C TYR A 204 -22.25 -6.26 2.09
N GLU A 205 -22.55 -5.00 1.75
CA GLU A 205 -23.63 -4.23 2.39
C GLU A 205 -25.00 -4.92 2.21
N LEU A 206 -25.27 -5.46 1.01
CA LEU A 206 -26.49 -6.20 0.73
C LEU A 206 -26.55 -7.52 1.51
N GLU A 207 -25.46 -8.26 1.58
CA GLU A 207 -25.35 -9.49 2.36
C GLU A 207 -25.69 -9.24 3.83
N GLU A 208 -25.15 -8.20 4.45
CA GLU A 208 -25.45 -7.83 5.84
C GLU A 208 -26.93 -7.52 6.05
N VAL A 209 -27.53 -6.75 5.14
CA VAL A 209 -28.97 -6.44 5.21
C VAL A 209 -29.83 -7.71 5.10
N LEU A 210 -29.43 -8.64 4.25
CA LEU A 210 -30.16 -9.92 4.09
C LEU A 210 -30.01 -10.82 5.31
N LEU A 211 -28.79 -10.92 5.86
CA LEU A 211 -28.53 -11.70 7.07
C LEU A 211 -29.29 -11.15 8.29
N ALA A 212 -29.35 -9.83 8.44
CA ALA A 212 -30.14 -9.20 9.49
C ALA A 212 -31.63 -9.55 9.38
N LYS A 213 -32.23 -9.53 8.15
CA LYS A 213 -33.63 -9.91 7.93
C LYS A 213 -33.94 -11.39 8.12
N LEU A 214 -32.92 -12.27 8.04
CA LEU A 214 -33.12 -13.70 8.28
C LEU A 214 -32.96 -14.08 9.75
N SER A 215 -32.47 -13.16 10.57
CA SER A 215 -32.24 -13.36 12.01
C SER A 215 -33.42 -12.82 12.87
N ASP A 216 -34.33 -12.06 12.25
CA ASP A 216 -35.60 -11.60 12.82
C ASP A 216 -36.73 -12.61 12.51
#